data_df62614abc38ed26d99f54f658e36534
#
_entry.id   df62614abc38ed26d99f54f658e36534
#
_cell.length_a   1.000
_cell.length_b   1.000
_cell.length_c   1.000
_cell.angle_alpha   90.00
_cell.angle_beta   90.00
_cell.angle_gamma   90.00
#
_symmetry.space_group_name_H-M   'P 1'
#
loop_
_entity.id
_entity.type
_entity.pdbx_description
1 polymer ?
#
loop_
_entity_poly.entity_id
_entity_poly.type
_entity_poly.pdbx_seq_one_letter_code
_entity_poly.pdbx_strand_id
1 'polypeptide(L)'
;MNIEWISVSPGKVFIGSDNRSILFGGVGPRHEVKIDYDYEISYLPIDIEVAQEIIQSEDCFIASESEWTLAMENKLISGENEVEELSDKIRGSYWSKYCDGRPFIEENWIMKVCRTWKSGKPSISLIPRHESCNYLRLVRRNNKDNFNSSAPKLPDSSNKSRVLFEELLISLLFGIIPSFIWAHFNASPGYISEGWLNLVFGGLFIGVISATFWRPKTKSWRVGENCGKMKII
;
A
#
# COMPACT_ATOMS: atom_id res chain seq x y z
N MET A 1 18.49 -2.05 -28.42
CA MET A 1 18.45 -3.05 -27.34
C MET A 1 17.24 -3.93 -27.58
N ASN A 2 17.37 -5.26 -27.48
CA ASN A 2 16.22 -6.14 -27.71
C ASN A 2 15.57 -6.40 -26.34
N ILE A 3 14.36 -5.89 -26.13
CA ILE A 3 13.63 -6.09 -24.87
C ILE A 3 12.89 -7.41 -24.96
N GLU A 4 13.05 -8.23 -23.95
CA GLU A 4 12.25 -9.45 -23.78
C GLU A 4 10.90 -9.10 -23.18
N TRP A 5 9.83 -9.33 -23.94
CA TRP A 5 8.45 -9.08 -23.54
C TRP A 5 7.79 -10.41 -23.12
N ILE A 6 7.11 -10.39 -21.99
CA ILE A 6 6.39 -11.54 -21.43
C ILE A 6 4.91 -11.23 -21.39
N SER A 7 4.10 -12.09 -22.00
CA SER A 7 2.64 -11.98 -21.96
C SER A 7 2.09 -12.38 -20.60
N VAL A 8 1.20 -11.56 -20.06
CA VAL A 8 0.51 -11.77 -18.80
C VAL A 8 -0.98 -11.83 -19.05
N SER A 9 -1.60 -12.94 -18.64
CA SER A 9 -3.04 -13.13 -18.75
C SER A 9 -3.81 -12.40 -17.65
N PRO A 10 -5.11 -12.10 -17.87
CA PRO A 10 -5.99 -11.50 -16.89
C PRO A 10 -5.95 -12.24 -15.55
N GLY A 11 -6.05 -11.50 -14.45
CA GLY A 11 -5.94 -12.10 -13.13
C GLY A 11 -6.38 -11.16 -12.00
N LYS A 12 -6.23 -11.66 -10.79
CA LYS A 12 -6.52 -10.93 -9.57
C LYS A 12 -5.28 -10.89 -8.70
N VAL A 13 -5.03 -9.75 -8.07
CA VAL A 13 -3.88 -9.55 -7.21
C VAL A 13 -4.25 -8.67 -6.02
N PHE A 14 -3.59 -8.85 -4.90
CA PHE A 14 -3.72 -7.97 -3.73
C PHE A 14 -2.55 -7.01 -3.67
N ILE A 15 -2.86 -5.72 -3.58
CA ILE A 15 -1.87 -4.67 -3.35
C ILE A 15 -2.18 -3.88 -2.09
N GLY A 16 -1.19 -3.12 -1.61
CA GLY A 16 -1.30 -2.38 -0.37
C GLY A 16 -1.08 -3.23 0.88
N SER A 17 -1.13 -2.58 2.03
CA SER A 17 -0.87 -3.18 3.33
C SER A 17 -2.08 -3.09 4.26
N ASP A 18 -2.28 -4.12 5.06
CA ASP A 18 -3.22 -4.13 6.19
C ASP A 18 -2.55 -3.74 7.52
N ASN A 19 -1.22 -3.57 7.53
CA ASN A 19 -0.47 -3.22 8.72
C ASN A 19 -0.60 -1.72 9.04
N ARG A 20 -1.05 -1.41 10.25
CA ARG A 20 -1.28 -0.04 10.75
C ARG A 20 -0.13 0.52 11.58
N SER A 21 0.93 -0.25 11.81
CA SER A 21 2.07 0.22 12.58
C SER A 21 2.66 1.50 11.96
N ILE A 22 3.00 2.47 12.78
CA ILE A 22 3.59 3.73 12.32
C ILE A 22 4.99 3.50 11.73
N LEU A 23 5.79 2.64 12.35
CA LEU A 23 7.17 2.36 11.90
C LEU A 23 7.25 1.26 10.83
N PHE A 24 6.42 0.22 10.94
CA PHE A 24 6.48 -0.96 10.08
C PHE A 24 5.24 -1.12 9.21
N GLY A 25 4.36 -0.12 9.22
CA GLY A 25 3.17 -0.10 8.37
C GLY A 25 3.53 0.13 6.91
N GLY A 26 2.74 -0.46 6.03
CA GLY A 26 2.83 -0.18 4.59
C GLY A 26 1.73 0.76 4.14
N VAL A 27 1.74 1.10 2.87
CA VAL A 27 0.68 1.89 2.23
C VAL A 27 -0.61 1.07 2.19
N GLY A 28 -1.65 1.59 2.82
CA GLY A 28 -2.96 0.93 2.88
C GLY A 28 -4.05 1.72 2.12
N PRO A 29 -5.24 1.14 2.08
CA PRO A 29 -5.65 -0.18 2.56
C PRO A 29 -5.20 -1.32 1.63
N ARG A 30 -5.09 -2.54 2.18
CA ARG A 30 -4.90 -3.74 1.36
C ARG A 30 -6.19 -4.02 0.59
N HIS A 31 -6.07 -4.20 -0.73
CA HIS A 31 -7.23 -4.39 -1.61
C HIS A 31 -6.91 -5.28 -2.80
N GLU A 32 -7.94 -6.00 -3.25
CA GLU A 32 -7.90 -6.80 -4.47
C GLU A 32 -8.07 -5.89 -5.69
N VAL A 33 -7.24 -6.11 -6.69
CA VAL A 33 -7.37 -5.52 -8.03
C VAL A 33 -7.67 -6.65 -9.00
N LYS A 34 -8.64 -6.46 -9.88
CA LYS A 34 -8.99 -7.38 -10.96
C LYS A 34 -8.54 -6.77 -12.29
N ILE A 35 -7.52 -7.34 -12.87
CA ILE A 35 -7.06 -7.00 -14.22
C ILE A 35 -7.79 -7.91 -15.20
N ASP A 36 -8.59 -7.36 -16.08
CA ASP A 36 -9.44 -8.08 -17.02
C ASP A 36 -8.97 -7.99 -18.49
N TYR A 37 -7.73 -7.54 -18.69
CA TYR A 37 -7.08 -7.43 -19.99
C TYR A 37 -5.74 -8.16 -20.01
N ASP A 38 -5.35 -8.64 -21.22
CA ASP A 38 -4.02 -9.15 -21.49
C ASP A 38 -3.05 -7.98 -21.70
N TYR A 39 -1.82 -8.15 -21.23
CA TYR A 39 -0.74 -7.19 -21.44
C TYR A 39 0.60 -7.90 -21.56
N GLU A 40 1.57 -7.22 -22.16
CA GLU A 40 2.96 -7.64 -22.15
C GLU A 40 3.76 -6.75 -21.20
N ILE A 41 4.71 -7.36 -20.47
CA ILE A 41 5.58 -6.65 -19.53
C ILE A 41 7.04 -6.99 -19.84
N SER A 42 7.95 -6.03 -19.67
CA SER A 42 9.37 -6.28 -19.82
C SER A 42 9.88 -7.25 -18.76
N TYR A 43 10.63 -8.28 -19.18
CA TYR A 43 11.15 -9.30 -18.27
C TYR A 43 12.08 -8.72 -17.19
N LEU A 44 12.99 -7.83 -17.58
CA LEU A 44 13.91 -7.11 -16.69
C LEU A 44 13.53 -5.62 -16.56
N PRO A 45 13.95 -4.96 -15.48
CA PRO A 45 13.91 -3.50 -15.39
C PRO A 45 14.75 -2.87 -16.50
N ILE A 46 14.29 -1.75 -17.06
CA ILE A 46 14.93 -1.05 -18.16
C ILE A 46 15.47 0.28 -17.63
N ASP A 47 16.69 0.64 -18.01
CA ASP A 47 17.27 1.93 -17.69
C ASP A 47 16.34 3.08 -18.11
N ILE A 48 16.24 4.13 -17.29
CA ILE A 48 15.26 5.20 -17.46
C ILE A 48 15.45 5.95 -18.80
N GLU A 49 16.69 6.15 -19.24
CA GLU A 49 16.97 6.86 -20.50
C GLU A 49 16.48 6.04 -21.70
N VAL A 50 16.82 4.76 -21.71
CA VAL A 50 16.36 3.81 -22.74
C VAL A 50 14.83 3.65 -22.71
N ALA A 51 14.25 3.54 -21.53
CA ALA A 51 12.80 3.41 -21.37
C ALA A 51 12.04 4.63 -21.90
N GLN A 52 12.57 5.83 -21.70
CA GLN A 52 11.96 7.06 -22.20
C GLN A 52 12.00 7.14 -23.74
N GLU A 53 13.08 6.70 -24.38
CA GLU A 53 13.16 6.60 -25.85
C GLU A 53 12.11 5.64 -26.40
N ILE A 54 11.93 4.49 -25.74
CA ILE A 54 10.96 3.48 -26.15
C ILE A 54 9.53 3.99 -26.00
N ILE A 55 9.20 4.64 -24.86
CA ILE A 55 7.88 5.24 -24.63
C ILE A 55 7.54 6.28 -25.69
N GLN A 56 8.54 7.02 -26.20
CA GLN A 56 8.33 8.00 -27.26
C GLN A 56 8.17 7.39 -28.65
N SER A 57 8.83 6.27 -28.92
CA SER A 57 8.87 5.62 -30.24
C SER A 57 7.85 4.49 -30.40
N GLU A 58 7.47 3.86 -29.33
CA GLU A 58 6.55 2.72 -29.28
C GLU A 58 5.35 3.02 -28.38
N ASP A 59 4.31 2.20 -28.54
CA ASP A 59 3.10 2.29 -27.75
C ASP A 59 3.24 1.54 -26.41
N CYS A 60 4.12 2.05 -25.57
CA CYS A 60 4.47 1.48 -24.30
C CYS A 60 4.17 2.45 -23.15
N PHE A 61 3.88 1.89 -22.00
CA PHE A 61 3.58 2.64 -20.77
C PHE A 61 4.44 2.12 -19.61
N ILE A 62 4.58 2.93 -18.56
CA ILE A 62 5.16 2.46 -17.31
C ILE A 62 4.16 1.54 -16.61
N ALA A 63 4.59 0.39 -16.13
CA ALA A 63 3.76 -0.58 -15.42
C ALA A 63 3.08 0.05 -14.19
N SER A 64 1.80 -0.26 -13.98
CA SER A 64 1.15 0.02 -12.70
C SER A 64 1.62 -0.98 -11.63
N GLU A 65 1.45 -0.62 -10.36
CA GLU A 65 1.76 -1.52 -9.25
C GLU A 65 0.97 -2.83 -9.34
N SER A 66 -0.26 -2.76 -9.82
CA SER A 66 -1.14 -3.92 -9.99
C SER A 66 -0.62 -4.88 -11.06
N GLU A 67 -0.25 -4.35 -12.23
CA GLU A 67 0.31 -5.12 -13.35
C GLU A 67 1.65 -5.75 -12.95
N TRP A 68 2.51 -4.96 -12.32
CA TRP A 68 3.80 -5.43 -11.82
C TRP A 68 3.61 -6.58 -10.82
N THR A 69 2.69 -6.40 -9.86
CA THR A 69 2.48 -7.39 -8.79
C THR A 69 1.88 -8.68 -9.35
N LEU A 70 0.93 -8.61 -10.31
CA LEU A 70 0.38 -9.78 -10.96
C LEU A 70 1.44 -10.57 -11.73
N ALA A 71 2.30 -9.89 -12.49
CA ALA A 71 3.40 -10.52 -13.20
C ALA A 71 4.41 -11.17 -12.24
N MET A 72 4.70 -10.52 -11.10
CA MET A 72 5.61 -11.05 -10.09
C MET A 72 5.04 -12.26 -9.34
N GLU A 73 3.77 -12.26 -8.96
CA GLU A 73 3.12 -13.41 -8.32
C GLU A 73 3.11 -14.63 -9.23
N ASN A 74 2.98 -14.40 -10.55
CA ASN A 74 3.08 -15.44 -11.57
C ASN A 74 4.54 -15.81 -11.94
N LYS A 75 5.55 -15.19 -11.30
CA LYS A 75 6.98 -15.42 -11.55
C LYS A 75 7.42 -15.14 -13.00
N LEU A 76 6.79 -14.19 -13.65
CA LEU A 76 7.01 -13.83 -15.04
C LEU A 76 8.06 -12.72 -15.21
N ILE A 77 8.47 -12.04 -14.15
CA ILE A 77 9.45 -10.96 -14.17
C ILE A 77 10.56 -11.20 -13.16
N SER A 78 11.72 -10.61 -13.40
CA SER A 78 12.90 -10.73 -12.56
C SER A 78 13.63 -9.39 -12.39
N GLY A 79 14.50 -9.32 -11.40
CA GLY A 79 15.42 -8.23 -11.12
C GLY A 79 16.44 -8.69 -10.08
N GLU A 80 17.54 -7.96 -9.91
CA GLU A 80 18.63 -8.32 -8.99
C GLU A 80 18.76 -7.32 -7.84
N ASN A 81 19.18 -6.08 -8.14
CA ASN A 81 19.44 -5.02 -7.15
C ASN A 81 18.92 -3.64 -7.62
N GLU A 82 18.05 -3.62 -8.61
CA GLU A 82 17.54 -2.39 -9.19
C GLU A 82 16.43 -1.78 -8.31
N VAL A 83 16.25 -0.46 -8.45
CA VAL A 83 15.09 0.28 -7.96
C VAL A 83 14.32 0.77 -9.17
N GLU A 84 13.16 0.18 -9.40
CA GLU A 84 12.29 0.50 -10.54
C GLU A 84 11.09 1.36 -10.12
N GLU A 85 10.85 2.46 -10.85
CA GLU A 85 9.68 3.31 -10.67
C GLU A 85 8.48 2.70 -11.39
N LEU A 86 7.33 2.76 -10.72
CA LEU A 86 6.03 2.39 -11.27
C LEU A 86 5.20 3.64 -11.57
N SER A 87 4.14 3.48 -12.33
CA SER A 87 3.28 4.61 -12.72
C SER A 87 2.39 5.14 -11.60
N ASP A 88 2.25 4.41 -10.49
CA ASP A 88 1.42 4.84 -9.36
C ASP A 88 2.09 5.96 -8.56
N LYS A 89 1.31 7.04 -8.29
CA LYS A 89 1.75 8.25 -7.60
C LYS A 89 0.76 8.62 -6.51
N ILE A 90 1.20 8.65 -5.26
CA ILE A 90 0.34 8.69 -4.08
C ILE A 90 0.72 9.79 -3.09
N ARG A 91 -0.20 10.09 -2.17
CA ARG A 91 0.06 10.93 -0.99
C ARG A 91 0.31 10.13 0.29
N GLY A 92 0.21 8.81 0.24
CA GLY A 92 0.45 7.91 1.38
C GLY A 92 -0.63 6.84 1.57
N SER A 93 -1.62 6.77 0.70
CA SER A 93 -2.68 5.76 0.76
C SER A 93 -3.25 5.46 -0.62
N TYR A 94 -3.99 4.35 -0.74
CA TYR A 94 -4.71 3.96 -1.96
C TYR A 94 -6.20 4.30 -1.93
N TRP A 95 -6.68 5.12 -0.98
CA TRP A 95 -8.08 5.55 -1.00
C TRP A 95 -8.43 6.22 -2.32
N SER A 96 -9.63 5.97 -2.84
CA SER A 96 -10.10 6.38 -4.17
C SER A 96 -9.49 5.65 -5.37
N LYS A 97 -8.57 4.69 -5.19
CA LYS A 97 -8.00 3.93 -6.30
C LYS A 97 -9.07 3.07 -6.98
N TYR A 98 -9.05 3.05 -8.31
CA TYR A 98 -9.76 2.06 -9.10
C TYR A 98 -9.06 0.71 -9.05
N CYS A 99 -9.83 -0.37 -8.99
CA CYS A 99 -9.32 -1.74 -8.78
C CYS A 99 -9.40 -2.58 -10.06
N ASP A 100 -9.00 -2.00 -11.18
CA ASP A 100 -9.03 -2.58 -12.54
C ASP A 100 -7.67 -2.66 -13.23
N GLY A 101 -6.59 -2.42 -12.50
CA GLY A 101 -5.23 -2.47 -13.05
C GLY A 101 -4.67 -1.13 -13.52
N ARG A 102 -5.51 -0.11 -13.71
CA ARG A 102 -5.02 1.22 -14.10
C ARG A 102 -4.07 1.82 -13.07
N PRO A 103 -3.10 2.66 -13.49
CA PRO A 103 -2.26 3.42 -12.58
C PRO A 103 -3.09 4.31 -11.66
N PHE A 104 -2.67 4.43 -10.42
CA PHE A 104 -3.25 5.39 -9.48
C PHE A 104 -2.40 6.64 -9.40
N ILE A 105 -2.92 7.74 -9.94
CA ILE A 105 -2.27 9.04 -9.89
C ILE A 105 -3.17 9.97 -9.08
N GLU A 106 -2.78 10.20 -7.83
CA GLU A 106 -3.52 11.06 -6.91
C GLU A 106 -3.24 12.54 -7.22
N GLU A 107 -4.27 13.38 -7.14
CA GLU A 107 -4.09 14.82 -7.25
C GLU A 107 -3.14 15.32 -6.14
N ASN A 108 -2.17 16.17 -6.49
CA ASN A 108 -1.14 16.66 -5.55
C ASN A 108 -0.33 15.54 -4.87
N TRP A 109 0.00 14.49 -5.60
CA TRP A 109 0.84 13.41 -5.12
C TRP A 109 2.23 13.90 -4.66
N ILE A 110 2.81 13.21 -3.67
CA ILE A 110 4.12 13.55 -3.07
C ILE A 110 5.13 12.40 -3.13
N MET A 111 4.67 11.18 -3.39
CA MET A 111 5.50 9.99 -3.44
C MET A 111 5.20 9.17 -4.69
N LYS A 112 6.23 8.54 -5.23
CA LYS A 112 6.18 7.54 -6.31
C LYS A 112 6.24 6.16 -5.69
N VAL A 113 5.47 5.23 -6.22
CA VAL A 113 5.58 3.81 -5.86
C VAL A 113 6.72 3.19 -6.65
N CYS A 114 7.64 2.55 -5.94
CA CYS A 114 8.78 1.88 -6.53
C CYS A 114 8.90 0.45 -6.02
N ARG A 115 9.64 -0.37 -6.75
CA ARG A 115 10.03 -1.72 -6.34
C ARG A 115 11.55 -1.79 -6.26
N THR A 116 12.03 -2.22 -5.11
CA THR A 116 13.47 -2.40 -4.88
C THR A 116 13.75 -3.89 -4.84
N TRP A 117 14.63 -4.34 -5.71
CA TRP A 117 15.13 -5.70 -5.71
C TRP A 117 16.35 -5.80 -4.80
N LYS A 118 16.42 -6.85 -4.00
CA LYS A 118 17.57 -7.24 -3.19
C LYS A 118 17.81 -8.74 -3.32
N SER A 119 18.87 -9.10 -4.01
CA SER A 119 19.23 -10.51 -4.27
C SER A 119 18.06 -11.29 -4.86
N GLY A 120 17.40 -10.75 -5.89
CA GLY A 120 16.25 -11.36 -6.57
C GLY A 120 14.92 -11.35 -5.78
N LYS A 121 14.87 -10.66 -4.64
CA LYS A 121 13.63 -10.53 -3.84
C LYS A 121 13.14 -9.09 -3.88
N PRO A 122 11.90 -8.86 -4.35
CA PRO A 122 11.36 -7.52 -4.43
C PRO A 122 10.77 -7.08 -3.09
N SER A 123 10.87 -5.78 -2.85
CA SER A 123 10.17 -5.08 -1.77
C SER A 123 9.53 -3.80 -2.29
N ILE A 124 8.44 -3.38 -1.66
CA ILE A 124 7.85 -2.07 -1.96
C ILE A 124 8.72 -0.98 -1.35
N SER A 125 8.92 0.11 -2.07
CA SER A 125 9.51 1.34 -1.58
C SER A 125 8.74 2.55 -2.08
N LEU A 126 8.84 3.65 -1.34
CA LEU A 126 8.25 4.93 -1.72
C LEU A 126 9.37 5.95 -1.83
N ILE A 127 9.40 6.65 -2.94
CA ILE A 127 10.41 7.67 -3.21
C ILE A 127 9.71 9.03 -3.30
N PRO A 128 10.28 10.09 -2.70
CA PRO A 128 9.75 11.44 -2.81
C PRO A 128 9.65 11.90 -4.27
N ARG A 129 8.71 12.81 -4.54
CA ARG A 129 8.44 13.33 -5.89
C ARG A 129 9.68 13.87 -6.62
N HIS A 130 10.59 14.49 -5.90
CA HIS A 130 11.79 15.14 -6.45
C HIS A 130 12.94 14.17 -6.72
N GLU A 131 12.87 12.95 -6.21
CA GLU A 131 13.85 11.90 -6.48
C GLU A 131 13.42 11.09 -7.72
N SER A 132 14.39 10.51 -8.41
CA SER A 132 14.18 9.62 -9.56
C SER A 132 14.79 8.26 -9.30
N CYS A 133 14.15 7.22 -9.82
CA CYS A 133 14.76 5.89 -9.94
C CYS A 133 15.60 5.82 -11.20
N ASN A 134 16.53 4.88 -11.25
CA ASN A 134 17.36 4.65 -12.43
C ASN A 134 16.68 3.71 -13.44
N TYR A 135 15.66 2.98 -13.02
CA TYR A 135 15.01 1.95 -13.82
C TYR A 135 13.49 2.14 -13.87
N LEU A 136 12.91 1.71 -14.98
CA LEU A 136 11.47 1.62 -15.21
C LEU A 136 11.08 0.19 -15.61
N ARG A 137 9.83 -0.19 -15.38
CA ARG A 137 9.23 -1.39 -15.93
C ARG A 137 8.20 -0.99 -16.97
N LEU A 138 8.35 -1.49 -18.20
CA LEU A 138 7.45 -1.13 -19.29
C LEU A 138 6.37 -2.19 -19.52
N VAL A 139 5.20 -1.74 -19.95
CA VAL A 139 4.07 -2.58 -20.36
C VAL A 139 3.53 -2.14 -21.71
N ARG A 140 3.02 -3.11 -22.49
CA ARG A 140 2.19 -2.90 -23.69
C ARG A 140 0.79 -3.42 -23.39
N ARG A 141 -0.22 -2.59 -23.61
CA ARG A 141 -1.63 -2.95 -23.41
C ARG A 141 -2.33 -2.97 -24.75
N ASN A 142 -3.09 -4.03 -25.03
CA ASN A 142 -3.84 -4.16 -26.29
C ASN A 142 -4.97 -3.12 -26.39
N ASN A 143 -5.49 -2.62 -25.25
CA ASN A 143 -6.52 -1.57 -25.21
C ASN A 143 -5.97 -0.35 -24.47
N LYS A 144 -5.53 0.65 -25.21
CA LYS A 144 -4.74 1.78 -24.75
C LYS A 144 -5.36 2.64 -23.66
N ASP A 145 -6.68 2.87 -23.66
CA ASP A 145 -7.31 3.86 -22.77
C ASP A 145 -8.75 3.52 -22.34
N ASN A 146 -9.25 2.34 -22.62
CA ASN A 146 -10.64 1.98 -22.30
C ASN A 146 -10.79 1.37 -20.89
N PHE A 147 -10.18 2.01 -19.90
CA PHE A 147 -10.53 1.66 -18.53
C PHE A 147 -11.99 2.03 -18.26
N ASN A 148 -12.75 1.02 -17.81
CA ASN A 148 -14.16 1.19 -17.57
C ASN A 148 -14.43 2.22 -16.45
N SER A 149 -15.24 3.24 -16.75
CA SER A 149 -15.65 4.24 -15.75
C SER A 149 -16.46 3.63 -14.59
N SER A 150 -17.07 2.46 -14.80
CA SER A 150 -17.82 1.71 -13.79
C SER A 150 -16.97 0.68 -13.03
N ALA A 151 -15.65 0.69 -13.19
CA ALA A 151 -14.74 -0.22 -12.50
C ALA A 151 -14.87 -0.08 -10.96
N PRO A 152 -14.63 -1.16 -10.20
CA PRO A 152 -14.63 -1.10 -8.75
C PRO A 152 -13.64 -0.06 -8.24
N LYS A 153 -14.10 0.79 -7.31
CA LYS A 153 -13.30 1.85 -6.71
C LYS A 153 -13.30 1.72 -5.20
N LEU A 154 -12.15 1.92 -4.56
CA LEU A 154 -12.08 2.05 -3.12
C LEU A 154 -12.87 3.29 -2.65
N PRO A 155 -13.39 3.30 -1.41
CA PRO A 155 -13.95 4.52 -0.82
C PRO A 155 -12.95 5.68 -0.84
N ASP A 156 -13.46 6.91 -0.85
CA ASP A 156 -12.59 8.10 -0.94
C ASP A 156 -11.76 8.34 0.33
N SER A 157 -12.18 7.79 1.45
CA SER A 157 -11.42 7.89 2.72
C SER A 157 -11.76 6.77 3.69
N SER A 158 -10.90 6.59 4.70
CA SER A 158 -11.21 5.73 5.84
C SER A 158 -12.33 6.33 6.70
N ASN A 159 -13.06 5.47 7.41
CA ASN A 159 -14.01 5.92 8.42
C ASN A 159 -13.24 6.47 9.64
N LYS A 160 -13.05 7.80 9.68
CA LYS A 160 -12.27 8.49 10.71
C LYS A 160 -12.82 8.26 12.12
N SER A 161 -14.16 8.29 12.28
CA SER A 161 -14.79 8.06 13.60
C SER A 161 -14.52 6.67 14.14
N ARG A 162 -14.56 5.67 13.26
CA ARG A 162 -14.21 4.29 13.63
C ARG A 162 -12.75 4.15 14.00
N VAL A 163 -11.84 4.74 13.21
CA VAL A 163 -10.39 4.70 13.51
C VAL A 163 -10.13 5.35 14.87
N LEU A 164 -10.71 6.52 15.14
CA LEU A 164 -10.57 7.20 16.43
C LEU A 164 -11.11 6.35 17.59
N PHE A 165 -12.27 5.73 17.41
CA PHE A 165 -12.85 4.85 18.44
C PHE A 165 -11.97 3.63 18.72
N GLU A 166 -11.43 2.98 17.69
CA GLU A 166 -10.48 1.87 17.84
C GLU A 166 -9.22 2.29 18.58
N GLU A 167 -8.66 3.48 18.29
CA GLU A 167 -7.49 4.04 18.99
C GLU A 167 -7.77 4.32 20.47
N LEU A 168 -8.92 4.92 20.76
CA LEU A 168 -9.34 5.17 22.15
C LEU A 168 -9.54 3.87 22.93
N LEU A 169 -10.16 2.87 22.30
CA LEU A 169 -10.36 1.57 22.92
C LEU A 169 -9.03 0.86 23.22
N ILE A 170 -8.08 0.91 22.28
CA ILE A 170 -6.74 0.34 22.48
C ILE A 170 -6.02 1.05 23.63
N SER A 171 -6.01 2.37 23.64
CA SER A 171 -5.38 3.16 24.70
C SER A 171 -6.00 2.88 26.07
N LEU A 172 -7.32 2.69 26.15
CA LEU A 172 -8.02 2.34 27.37
C LEU A 172 -7.65 0.92 27.85
N LEU A 173 -7.77 -0.08 26.96
CA LEU A 173 -7.62 -1.50 27.33
C LEU A 173 -6.17 -1.91 27.58
N PHE A 174 -5.23 -1.38 26.81
CA PHE A 174 -3.81 -1.77 26.87
C PHE A 174 -2.91 -0.75 27.55
N GLY A 175 -3.41 0.44 27.84
CA GLY A 175 -2.67 1.48 28.53
C GLY A 175 -3.27 1.84 29.89
N ILE A 176 -4.42 2.52 29.88
CA ILE A 176 -4.99 3.12 31.09
C ILE A 176 -5.41 2.06 32.11
N ILE A 177 -6.25 1.11 31.73
CA ILE A 177 -6.74 0.06 32.67
C ILE A 177 -5.59 -0.72 33.30
N PRO A 178 -4.59 -1.23 32.55
CA PRO A 178 -3.45 -1.90 33.15
C PRO A 178 -2.63 -1.02 34.09
N SER A 179 -2.50 0.30 33.83
CA SER A 179 -1.83 1.23 34.74
C SER A 179 -2.54 1.33 36.10
N PHE A 180 -3.86 1.39 36.11
CA PHE A 180 -4.65 1.42 37.35
C PHE A 180 -4.59 0.06 38.10
N ILE A 181 -4.68 -1.05 37.36
CA ILE A 181 -4.54 -2.39 37.96
C ILE A 181 -3.16 -2.52 38.60
N TRP A 182 -2.10 -2.13 37.90
CA TRP A 182 -0.75 -2.17 38.44
C TRP A 182 -0.62 -1.31 39.71
N ALA A 183 -1.15 -0.09 39.71
CA ALA A 183 -1.10 0.82 40.82
C ALA A 183 -1.88 0.26 42.04
N HIS A 184 -3.02 -0.40 41.80
CA HIS A 184 -3.81 -1.03 42.88
C HIS A 184 -3.02 -2.09 43.65
N PHE A 185 -2.18 -2.87 42.97
CA PHE A 185 -1.41 -3.94 43.61
C PHE A 185 -0.03 -3.53 44.09
N ASN A 186 0.54 -2.44 43.55
CA ASN A 186 1.96 -2.11 43.78
C ASN A 186 2.18 -0.72 44.38
N ALA A 187 1.18 0.16 44.40
CA ALA A 187 1.33 1.52 44.93
C ALA A 187 0.72 1.67 46.35
N SER A 188 1.07 2.76 47.04
CA SER A 188 0.48 3.10 48.33
C SER A 188 -1.03 3.41 48.19
N PRO A 189 -1.85 3.16 49.26
CA PRO A 189 -3.30 3.33 49.19
C PRO A 189 -3.79 4.71 48.71
N GLY A 190 -3.03 5.78 49.01
CA GLY A 190 -3.36 7.16 48.56
C GLY A 190 -2.96 7.47 47.11
N TYR A 191 -2.11 6.70 46.50
CA TYR A 191 -1.52 7.01 45.19
C TYR A 191 -2.56 7.14 44.08
N ILE A 192 -3.56 6.25 44.09
CA ILE A 192 -4.60 6.26 43.03
C ILE A 192 -5.46 7.52 43.14
N SER A 193 -5.81 7.96 44.38
CA SER A 193 -6.64 9.16 44.56
C SER A 193 -5.90 10.47 44.24
N GLU A 194 -4.63 10.53 44.55
CA GLU A 194 -3.80 11.74 44.33
C GLU A 194 -3.10 11.74 42.97
N GLY A 195 -2.69 10.56 42.48
CA GLY A 195 -1.88 10.39 41.26
C GLY A 195 -2.65 9.86 40.04
N TRP A 196 -3.99 9.84 40.04
CA TRP A 196 -4.78 9.26 38.97
C TRP A 196 -4.47 9.86 37.58
N LEU A 197 -4.17 11.16 37.51
CA LEU A 197 -3.76 11.81 36.26
C LEU A 197 -2.47 11.21 35.70
N ASN A 198 -1.49 10.91 36.56
CA ASN A 198 -0.24 10.29 36.12
C ASN A 198 -0.49 8.88 35.57
N LEU A 199 -1.43 8.14 36.16
CA LEU A 199 -1.83 6.82 35.66
C LEU A 199 -2.52 6.93 34.28
N VAL A 200 -3.37 7.92 34.08
CA VAL A 200 -4.02 8.16 32.79
C VAL A 200 -2.97 8.56 31.74
N PHE A 201 -2.11 9.54 32.04
CA PHE A 201 -1.07 9.96 31.09
C PHE A 201 -0.04 8.86 30.82
N GLY A 202 0.38 8.13 31.83
CA GLY A 202 1.25 6.96 31.68
C GLY A 202 0.61 5.88 30.80
N GLY A 203 -0.67 5.61 31.00
CA GLY A 203 -1.43 4.68 30.18
C GLY A 203 -1.58 5.13 28.75
N LEU A 204 -1.85 6.42 28.50
CA LEU A 204 -1.88 6.99 27.16
C LEU A 204 -0.50 6.89 26.48
N PHE A 205 0.57 7.17 27.19
CA PHE A 205 1.94 7.05 26.68
C PHE A 205 2.26 5.61 26.25
N ILE A 206 1.92 4.62 27.08
CA ILE A 206 2.07 3.20 26.72
C ILE A 206 1.21 2.85 25.50
N GLY A 207 -0.02 3.37 25.41
CA GLY A 207 -0.88 3.21 24.25
C GLY A 207 -0.25 3.75 22.96
N VAL A 208 0.36 4.93 23.01
CA VAL A 208 1.08 5.53 21.86
C VAL A 208 2.30 4.70 21.48
N ILE A 209 3.10 4.25 22.44
CA ILE A 209 4.27 3.39 22.18
C ILE A 209 3.82 2.08 21.55
N SER A 210 2.81 1.41 22.11
CA SER A 210 2.30 0.16 21.53
C SER A 210 1.80 0.35 20.11
N ALA A 211 1.19 1.49 19.82
CA ALA A 211 0.74 1.86 18.48
C ALA A 211 1.88 2.03 17.47
N THR A 212 3.07 2.42 17.93
CA THR A 212 4.25 2.58 17.05
C THR A 212 4.77 1.24 16.56
N PHE A 213 4.74 0.20 17.41
CA PHE A 213 5.31 -1.11 17.11
C PHE A 213 4.26 -2.13 16.69
N TRP A 214 3.05 -2.03 17.24
CA TRP A 214 1.98 -2.99 16.98
C TRP A 214 0.62 -2.31 17.00
N ARG A 215 -0.20 -2.56 15.97
CA ARG A 215 -1.62 -2.20 15.90
C ARG A 215 -2.41 -3.33 15.26
N PRO A 216 -3.69 -3.47 15.59
CA PRO A 216 -4.57 -4.37 14.86
C PRO A 216 -4.55 -4.06 13.36
N LYS A 217 -4.52 -5.10 12.55
CA LYS A 217 -4.57 -4.96 11.10
C LYS A 217 -5.83 -4.23 10.64
N THR A 218 -5.69 -3.44 9.58
CA THR A 218 -6.87 -2.86 8.91
C THR A 218 -7.62 -3.93 8.14
N LYS A 219 -8.88 -3.67 7.86
CA LYS A 219 -9.67 -4.53 7.00
C LYS A 219 -9.15 -4.47 5.57
N SER A 220 -9.13 -5.63 4.93
CA SER A 220 -8.84 -5.75 3.50
C SER A 220 -10.13 -5.59 2.69
N TRP A 221 -9.99 -5.25 1.42
CA TRP A 221 -11.11 -5.02 0.50
C TRP A 221 -11.04 -6.00 -0.66
N ARG A 222 -12.18 -6.55 -1.07
CA ARG A 222 -12.31 -7.40 -2.26
C ARG A 222 -13.30 -6.83 -3.25
N VAL A 223 -13.10 -7.16 -4.52
CA VAL A 223 -14.07 -6.89 -5.59
C VAL A 223 -15.29 -7.78 -5.37
N GLY A 224 -16.48 -7.18 -5.24
CA GLY A 224 -17.74 -7.91 -5.06
C GLY A 224 -18.22 -8.57 -6.36
N GLU A 225 -18.79 -9.77 -6.27
CA GLU A 225 -19.20 -10.55 -7.44
C GLU A 225 -20.31 -9.89 -8.29
N ASN A 226 -21.25 -9.18 -7.67
CA ASN A 226 -22.52 -8.80 -8.32
C ASN A 226 -22.63 -7.36 -8.82
N CYS A 227 -21.68 -6.48 -8.63
CA CYS A 227 -21.74 -5.09 -9.12
C CYS A 227 -20.41 -4.36 -9.15
N GLY A 228 -19.30 -5.05 -9.10
CA GLY A 228 -18.00 -4.38 -9.06
C GLY A 228 -17.74 -3.51 -7.82
N LYS A 229 -18.60 -3.55 -6.81
CA LYS A 229 -18.39 -2.79 -5.57
C LYS A 229 -17.38 -3.48 -4.68
N MET A 230 -16.52 -2.68 -4.04
CA MET A 230 -15.59 -3.19 -3.05
C MET A 230 -16.29 -3.65 -1.78
N LYS A 231 -15.93 -4.84 -1.29
CA LYS A 231 -16.41 -5.40 -0.01
C LYS A 231 -15.27 -5.51 0.98
N ILE A 232 -15.57 -5.26 2.25
CA ILE A 232 -14.63 -5.49 3.37
C ILE A 232 -14.57 -7.00 3.67
N ILE A 233 -13.35 -7.48 3.93
CA ILE A 233 -13.07 -8.84 4.39
C ILE A 233 -12.62 -8.79 5.83
#